data_af946cc7ee76425c565bac85567beefb
#
_entry.id   af946cc7ee76425c565bac85567beefb
#
_cell.length_a   1.000
_cell.length_b   1.000
_cell.length_c   1.000
_cell.angle_alpha   90.00
_cell.angle_beta   90.00
_cell.angle_gamma   90.00
#
_symmetry.space_group_name_H-M   'P 1'
#
loop_
_entity.id
_entity.type
_entity.pdbx_description
1 polymer ?
#
loop_
_entity_poly.entity_id
_entity_poly.type
_entity_poly.pdbx_seq_one_letter_code
_entity_poly.pdbx_strand_id
1 'polypeptide(L)' 'MSIKYLGLSEVNGPLVVLEGVKNAAYDEIVEFTVNNQEKRRGRIIEIYQDKAVIQVYEGTDGMSLNNTQTTLTGKPMEL' A
#
# COMPACT_ATOMS: atom_id res chain seq x y z
N MET A 1 8.81 6.33 11.94
CA MET A 1 7.38 6.57 12.23
C MET A 1 6.54 6.05 11.08
N SER A 2 5.53 5.26 11.36
CA SER A 2 4.66 4.72 10.33
C SER A 2 3.41 5.58 10.19
N ILE A 3 2.90 5.65 8.97
CA ILE A 3 1.71 6.43 8.65
C ILE A 3 0.66 5.47 8.13
N LYS A 4 -0.56 5.61 8.64
CA LYS A 4 -1.67 4.74 8.25
C LYS A 4 -2.66 5.49 7.40
N TYR A 5 -3.16 4.83 6.38
CA TYR A 5 -4.19 5.36 5.49
C TYR A 5 -5.37 4.39 5.48
N LEU A 6 -6.57 4.94 5.48
CA LEU A 6 -7.79 4.14 5.38
C LEU A 6 -8.29 4.15 3.95
N GLY A 7 -8.59 2.96 3.43
CA GLY A 7 -9.11 2.82 2.09
C GLY A 7 -8.05 2.91 1.03
N LEU A 8 -8.46 2.61 -0.18
CA LEU A 8 -7.61 2.64 -1.36
C LEU A 8 -8.32 3.47 -2.42
N SER A 9 -7.54 4.07 -3.31
CA SER A 9 -8.10 4.81 -4.44
C SER A 9 -8.48 3.85 -5.59
N GLU A 10 -7.69 2.81 -5.80
CA GLU A 10 -7.89 1.90 -6.92
C GLU A 10 -7.25 0.56 -6.63
N VAL A 11 -7.87 -0.51 -7.12
CA VAL A 11 -7.28 -1.84 -7.13
C VAL A 11 -7.29 -2.32 -8.58
N ASN A 12 -6.12 -2.70 -9.08
CA ASN A 12 -5.98 -3.04 -10.49
C ASN A 12 -4.97 -4.17 -10.64
N GLY A 13 -5.47 -5.42 -10.73
CA GLY A 13 -4.59 -6.59 -10.80
C GLY A 13 -3.77 -6.71 -9.52
N PRO A 14 -2.46 -6.89 -9.63
CA PRO A 14 -1.60 -7.01 -8.44
C PRO A 14 -1.27 -5.65 -7.82
N LEU A 15 -1.80 -4.56 -8.35
CA LEU A 15 -1.43 -3.22 -7.93
C LEU A 15 -2.57 -2.54 -7.20
N VAL A 16 -2.23 -1.72 -6.22
CA VAL A 16 -3.18 -0.82 -5.58
C VAL A 16 -2.64 0.60 -5.66
N VAL A 17 -3.56 1.56 -5.67
CA VAL A 17 -3.20 2.98 -5.70
C VAL A 17 -3.72 3.63 -4.44
N LEU A 18 -2.85 4.37 -3.79
CA LEU A 18 -3.15 5.12 -2.58
C LEU A 18 -2.97 6.61 -2.89
N GLU A 19 -3.97 7.43 -2.55
CA GLU A 19 -3.89 8.87 -2.77
C GLU A 19 -3.66 9.59 -1.47
N GLY A 20 -3.21 10.85 -1.59
CA GLY A 20 -2.96 11.68 -0.42
C GLY A 20 -1.71 11.28 0.33
N VAL A 21 -0.79 10.61 -0.35
CA VAL A 21 0.41 10.08 0.29
C VAL A 21 1.47 11.15 0.38
N LYS A 22 2.08 11.27 1.56
CA LYS A 22 3.18 12.22 1.78
C LYS A 22 4.39 11.47 2.28
N ASN A 23 5.57 11.90 1.84
CA ASN A 23 6.85 11.35 2.29
C ASN A 23 7.03 9.87 1.97
N ALA A 24 6.39 9.40 0.90
CA ALA A 24 6.61 8.04 0.44
C ALA A 24 7.90 7.96 -0.37
N ALA A 25 8.52 6.79 -0.36
CA ALA A 25 9.76 6.57 -1.09
C ALA A 25 9.62 5.32 -1.96
N TYR A 26 10.37 5.32 -3.07
CA TYR A 26 10.43 4.14 -3.93
C TYR A 26 10.97 2.96 -3.14
N ASP A 27 10.43 1.79 -3.41
CA ASP A 27 10.80 0.53 -2.76
C ASP A 27 10.50 0.49 -1.26
N GLU A 28 9.75 1.46 -0.77
CA GLU A 28 9.33 1.43 0.63
C GLU A 28 8.39 0.24 0.85
N ILE A 29 8.60 -0.47 1.96
CA ILE A 29 7.75 -1.59 2.34
C ILE A 29 6.45 -1.05 2.91
N VAL A 30 5.35 -1.64 2.46
CA VAL A 30 4.00 -1.24 2.86
C VAL A 30 3.29 -2.47 3.42
N GLU A 31 2.57 -2.27 4.50
CA GLU A 31 1.76 -3.32 5.09
C GLU A 31 0.29 -2.99 4.93
N PHE A 32 -0.49 -4.01 4.59
CA PHE A 32 -1.94 -3.86 4.45
C PHE A 32 -2.64 -4.73 5.48
N THR A 33 -3.74 -4.21 6.00
CA THR A 33 -4.64 -5.00 6.83
C THR A 33 -5.98 -5.04 6.12
N VAL A 34 -6.41 -6.25 5.76
CA VAL A 34 -7.65 -6.46 5.00
C VAL A 34 -8.70 -6.99 5.97
N ASN A 35 -9.86 -6.35 5.99
CA ASN A 35 -10.97 -6.72 6.88
C ASN A 35 -10.58 -6.79 8.35
N ASN A 36 -9.62 -5.94 8.76
CA ASN A 36 -9.11 -5.87 10.13
C ASN A 36 -8.47 -7.16 10.62
N GLN A 37 -8.16 -8.08 9.74
CA GLN A 37 -7.63 -9.39 10.15
C GLN A 37 -6.42 -9.82 9.33
N GLU A 38 -6.58 -9.83 8.02
CA GLU A 38 -5.57 -10.39 7.14
C GLU A 38 -4.46 -9.38 6.88
N LYS A 39 -3.21 -9.83 6.97
CA LYS A 39 -2.06 -9.00 6.70
C LYS A 39 -1.47 -9.35 5.34
N ARG A 40 -1.13 -8.33 4.59
CA ARG A 40 -0.42 -8.49 3.33
C ARG A 40 0.67 -7.45 3.24
N ARG A 41 1.64 -7.69 2.39
CA ARG A 41 2.77 -6.77 2.21
C ARG A 41 2.97 -6.45 0.76
N GLY A 42 3.55 -5.28 0.53
CA GLY A 42 3.92 -4.87 -0.80
C GLY A 42 5.02 -3.83 -0.75
N ARG A 43 5.33 -3.29 -1.91
CA ARG A 43 6.33 -2.22 -2.00
C ARG A 43 5.83 -1.15 -2.96
N ILE A 44 6.27 0.06 -2.72
CA ILE A 44 5.96 1.18 -3.60
C ILE A 44 6.83 1.07 -4.84
N ILE A 45 6.19 0.95 -6.00
CA ILE A 45 6.90 0.83 -7.27
C ILE A 45 6.86 2.12 -8.07
N GLU A 46 5.94 3.02 -7.75
CA GLU A 46 5.83 4.28 -8.46
C GLU A 46 5.22 5.33 -7.57
N ILE A 47 5.70 6.55 -7.68
CA ILE A 47 5.15 7.69 -6.96
C ILE A 47 4.81 8.74 -8.01
N TYR A 48 3.59 9.26 -7.95
CA TYR A 48 3.09 10.18 -8.94
C TYR A 48 2.28 11.25 -8.24
N GLN A 49 2.85 12.44 -8.13
CA GLN A 49 2.25 13.54 -7.37
C GLN A 49 2.03 13.09 -5.92
N ASP A 50 0.78 13.05 -5.46
CA ASP A 50 0.46 12.57 -4.12
C ASP A 50 -0.06 11.13 -4.12
N LYS A 51 0.16 10.39 -5.20
CA LYS A 51 -0.29 9.01 -5.34
C LYS A 51 0.89 8.06 -5.27
N ALA A 52 0.67 6.92 -4.65
CA ALA A 52 1.65 5.84 -4.62
C ALA A 52 1.02 4.60 -5.24
N VAL A 53 1.75 3.98 -6.15
CA VAL A 53 1.36 2.71 -6.74
C VAL A 53 2.15 1.63 -6.04
N ILE A 54 1.45 0.64 -5.51
CA ILE A 54 2.04 -0.38 -4.65
C ILE A 54 1.76 -1.75 -5.24
N GLN A 55 2.80 -2.54 -5.36
CA GLN A 55 2.67 -3.94 -5.78
C GLN A 55 2.47 -4.80 -4.54
N VAL A 56 1.38 -5.54 -4.50
CA VAL A 56 1.05 -6.39 -3.35
C VAL A 56 1.60 -7.78 -3.62
N TYR A 57 2.52 -8.25 -2.77
CA TYR A 57 3.21 -9.52 -3.00
C TYR A 57 2.26 -10.71 -3.04
N GLU A 58 1.30 -10.73 -2.13
CA GLU A 58 0.35 -11.83 -2.04
C GLU A 58 -0.84 -11.68 -2.97
N GLY A 59 -0.86 -10.61 -3.77
CA GLY A 59 -1.98 -10.33 -4.65
C GLY A 59 -3.06 -9.54 -3.95
N THR A 60 -4.07 -9.15 -4.73
CA THR A 60 -5.11 -8.24 -4.25
C THR A 60 -6.46 -8.91 -4.07
N ASP A 61 -6.53 -10.23 -4.13
CA ASP A 61 -7.78 -10.96 -3.95
C ASP A 61 -8.40 -10.63 -2.60
N GLY A 62 -9.65 -10.22 -2.59
CA GLY A 62 -10.35 -9.86 -1.37
C GLY A 62 -10.11 -8.46 -0.88
N MET A 63 -9.20 -7.72 -1.50
CA MET A 63 -8.99 -6.32 -1.16
C MET A 63 -9.99 -5.44 -1.89
N SER A 64 -10.53 -4.47 -1.19
CA SER A 64 -11.44 -3.51 -1.79
C SER A 64 -11.08 -2.11 -1.33
N LEU A 65 -11.73 -1.12 -1.94
CA LEU A 65 -11.44 0.28 -1.63
C LEU A 65 -11.78 0.63 -0.18
N ASN A 66 -12.67 -0.13 0.44
CA ASN A 66 -13.20 0.23 1.76
C ASN A 66 -12.74 -0.68 2.89
N ASN A 67 -12.14 -1.84 2.58
CA ASN A 67 -11.85 -2.81 3.63
C ASN A 67 -10.35 -2.92 3.96
N THR A 68 -9.54 -2.07 3.36
CA THR A 68 -8.09 -2.19 3.47
C THR A 68 -7.51 -0.98 4.17
N GLN A 69 -6.69 -1.23 5.18
CA GLN A 69 -5.91 -0.21 5.85
C GLN A 69 -4.45 -0.38 5.41
N THR A 70 -3.82 0.72 5.05
CA THR A 70 -2.46 0.72 4.54
C THR A 70 -1.53 1.42 5.51
N THR A 71 -0.42 0.80 5.85
CA THR A 71 0.59 1.37 6.71
C THR A 71 1.91 1.48 5.94
N LEU A 72 2.40 2.69 5.79
CA LEU A 72 3.71 2.94 5.22
C LEU A 72 4.74 2.85 6.33
N THR A 73 5.69 1.93 6.21
CA THR A 73 6.62 1.65 7.30
C THR A 73 7.77 2.64 7.37
N GLY A 74 8.01 3.37 6.31
CA GLY A 74 9.14 4.29 6.24
C GLY A 74 10.47 3.58 6.02
N LYS A 75 10.45 2.31 5.70
CA LYS A 75 11.66 1.52 5.51
C LYS A 75 11.74 1.02 4.07
N PRO A 76 12.90 1.17 3.42
CA PRO A 76 13.05 0.61 2.09
C PRO A 76 13.20 -0.90 2.17
N MET A 77 12.99 -1.55 1.01
CA MET A 77 13.24 -2.96 0.92
C MET A 77 14.74 -3.22 1.07
N GLU A 78 15.10 -4.12 1.96
CA GLU A 78 16.48 -4.51 2.13
C GLU A 78 16.77 -5.76 1.31
N LEU A 79 17.95 -5.77 0.71
CA LEU A 79 18.41 -6.91 -0.07
C LEU A 79 19.34 -7.79 0.77
#